data_0b1d7f411a8676154d27c56c735ad567
#
_entry.id   0b1d7f411a8676154d27c56c735ad567
#
_cell.length_a   1.000
_cell.length_b   1.000
_cell.length_c   1.000
_cell.angle_alpha   90.00
_cell.angle_beta   90.00
_cell.angle_gamma   90.00
#
_symmetry.space_group_name_H-M   'P 1'
#
loop_
_entity.id
_entity.type
_entity.pdbx_description
1 polymer ?
#
loop_
_entity_poly.entity_id
_entity_poly.type
_entity_poly.pdbx_seq_one_letter_code
_entity_poly.pdbx_strand_id
1 'polypeptide(L)'
;MLLVATLLVAGCRGDETSPQSEPDVRGGCGPIEFADVRGEPPSYLETHQLDRFPNDHAVCAGVWLRTGQGFVPQGVVVEGGTAWESGFDGNAPLHERYCILERYDVRTGARLGRLDPVAGQVGDREPLSCRHGGGLVRDHHGLWLVETSRLWLIEPETLDVQRVWALAPPLRGSFSLIDGQQRIGIGRWYPHDPARVDWFDTDQIVGSGVLDITIAMSSGHTAAPRATQGGVWAALGGRPAAPWFAQSVTRCGILAGPEDTRRRAFVPGAEGMDLVGDDSLWVISESGTQHYQRLGGRPVVPQLMRLDVSDFASWRRPDCGV
;
A
#
# COMPACT_ATOMS: atom_id res chain seq x y z
N MET A 1 -44.24 -35.64 45.54
CA MET A 1 -43.30 -36.28 44.58
C MET A 1 -43.03 -35.26 43.47
N LEU A 2 -41.97 -34.46 43.67
CA LEU A 2 -41.57 -33.43 42.71
C LEU A 2 -40.43 -33.98 41.82
N LEU A 3 -40.65 -34.01 40.53
CA LEU A 3 -39.62 -34.33 39.53
C LEU A 3 -38.85 -33.04 39.18
N VAL A 4 -37.57 -33.04 39.47
CA VAL A 4 -36.65 -31.97 39.00
C VAL A 4 -36.05 -32.42 37.68
N ALA A 5 -36.35 -31.70 36.60
CA ALA A 5 -35.76 -31.91 35.30
C ALA A 5 -34.48 -31.06 35.18
N THR A 6 -33.33 -31.71 35.07
CA THR A 6 -32.04 -31.08 34.84
C THR A 6 -31.84 -30.86 33.36
N LEU A 7 -31.81 -29.60 32.90
CA LEU A 7 -31.42 -29.24 31.52
C LEU A 7 -29.88 -29.23 31.42
N LEU A 8 -29.35 -30.11 30.59
CA LEU A 8 -27.96 -30.08 30.14
C LEU A 8 -27.86 -29.07 28.99
N VAL A 9 -27.18 -27.97 29.23
CA VAL A 9 -26.77 -27.02 28.20
C VAL A 9 -25.50 -27.53 27.54
N ALA A 10 -25.58 -28.01 26.31
CA ALA A 10 -24.44 -28.33 25.48
C ALA A 10 -23.83 -27.02 24.96
N GLY A 11 -22.70 -26.61 25.52
CA GLY A 11 -21.93 -25.49 24.99
C GLY A 11 -21.25 -25.86 23.66
N CYS A 12 -21.68 -25.25 22.56
CA CYS A 12 -20.91 -25.25 21.33
C CYS A 12 -19.62 -24.42 21.56
N ARG A 13 -18.49 -25.10 21.63
CA ARG A 13 -17.17 -24.45 21.46
C ARG A 13 -17.10 -24.02 20.00
N GLY A 14 -17.11 -22.72 19.75
CA GLY A 14 -16.70 -22.17 18.48
C GLY A 14 -15.21 -22.48 18.27
N ASP A 15 -14.90 -23.19 17.18
CA ASP A 15 -13.55 -23.30 16.69
C ASP A 15 -13.09 -21.88 16.30
N GLU A 16 -12.20 -21.30 17.11
CA GLU A 16 -11.39 -20.17 16.68
C GLU A 16 -10.47 -20.68 15.56
N THR A 17 -10.85 -20.44 14.32
CA THR A 17 -9.95 -20.62 13.17
C THR A 17 -8.78 -19.66 13.35
N SER A 18 -7.64 -20.21 13.80
CA SER A 18 -6.36 -19.52 13.75
C SER A 18 -6.13 -18.98 12.32
N PRO A 19 -5.61 -17.75 12.17
CA PRO A 19 -5.28 -17.23 10.85
C PRO A 19 -4.36 -18.22 10.15
N GLN A 20 -4.79 -18.73 8.99
CA GLN A 20 -3.99 -19.64 8.18
C GLN A 20 -2.74 -18.88 7.75
N SER A 21 -1.57 -19.31 8.24
CA SER A 21 -0.29 -18.82 7.74
C SER A 21 -0.26 -19.03 6.22
N GLU A 22 0.07 -17.97 5.48
CA GLU A 22 0.26 -18.05 4.03
C GLU A 22 1.22 -19.20 3.71
N PRO A 23 0.88 -20.12 2.78
CA PRO A 23 1.79 -21.19 2.41
C PRO A 23 3.02 -20.57 1.75
N ASP A 24 4.17 -20.71 2.38
CA ASP A 24 5.46 -20.36 1.82
C ASP A 24 5.75 -21.31 0.65
N VAL A 25 5.66 -20.81 -0.57
CA VAL A 25 5.85 -21.62 -1.80
C VAL A 25 7.32 -21.93 -2.05
N ARG A 26 8.24 -21.33 -1.28
CA ARG A 26 9.68 -21.61 -1.25
C ARG A 26 10.16 -21.70 0.18
N GLY A 27 11.02 -22.63 0.45
CA GLY A 27 11.61 -22.82 1.76
C GLY A 27 12.59 -21.73 2.21
N GLY A 28 12.31 -20.45 1.93
CA GLY A 28 13.11 -19.33 2.39
C GLY A 28 13.05 -18.11 1.47
N CYS A 29 13.41 -16.93 2.04
CA CYS A 29 13.58 -15.69 1.31
C CYS A 29 14.98 -15.62 0.69
N GLY A 30 15.13 -14.87 -0.39
CA GLY A 30 16.39 -14.70 -1.12
C GLY A 30 16.17 -13.94 -2.42
N PRO A 31 17.25 -13.64 -3.16
CA PRO A 31 17.11 -13.08 -4.48
C PRO A 31 16.29 -14.02 -5.36
N ILE A 32 15.12 -13.54 -5.83
CA ILE A 32 14.24 -14.31 -6.71
C ILE A 32 14.70 -14.21 -8.18
N GLU A 33 14.39 -15.24 -8.96
CA GLU A 33 14.66 -15.25 -10.40
C GLU A 33 13.38 -14.86 -11.18
N PHE A 34 13.52 -14.45 -12.43
CA PHE A 34 12.40 -14.02 -13.27
C PHE A 34 11.28 -15.08 -13.36
N ALA A 35 11.66 -16.37 -13.48
CA ALA A 35 10.74 -17.49 -13.55
C ALA A 35 9.98 -17.77 -12.23
N ASP A 36 10.43 -17.16 -11.14
CA ASP A 36 9.85 -17.34 -9.81
C ASP A 36 8.74 -16.34 -9.52
N VAL A 37 8.66 -15.28 -10.31
CA VAL A 37 7.66 -14.22 -10.16
C VAL A 37 6.31 -14.75 -10.63
N ARG A 38 5.32 -14.66 -9.79
CA ARG A 38 3.94 -15.13 -10.05
C ARG A 38 3.22 -14.20 -11.01
N GLY A 39 2.22 -14.72 -11.68
CA GLY A 39 1.45 -13.96 -12.67
C GLY A 39 2.10 -13.95 -14.04
N GLU A 40 1.50 -13.23 -14.97
CA GLU A 40 1.97 -13.11 -16.34
C GLU A 40 2.95 -11.93 -16.45
N PRO A 41 4.19 -12.16 -16.89
CA PRO A 41 5.15 -11.08 -17.04
C PRO A 41 4.68 -10.07 -18.09
N PRO A 42 4.94 -8.77 -17.89
CA PRO A 42 4.55 -7.74 -18.84
C PRO A 42 5.22 -7.96 -20.22
N SER A 43 4.42 -7.92 -21.28
CA SER A 43 4.88 -8.18 -22.65
C SER A 43 5.85 -7.11 -23.23
N TYR A 44 5.97 -5.95 -22.56
CA TYR A 44 6.90 -4.88 -22.97
C TYR A 44 8.32 -5.07 -22.41
N LEU A 45 8.55 -6.05 -21.54
CA LEU A 45 9.89 -6.32 -21.01
C LEU A 45 10.76 -6.98 -22.10
N GLU A 46 11.91 -6.37 -22.37
CA GLU A 46 12.89 -6.86 -23.37
C GLU A 46 13.82 -7.95 -22.79
N THR A 47 13.78 -8.19 -21.50
CA THR A 47 14.65 -9.15 -20.80
C THR A 47 13.85 -10.05 -19.88
N HIS A 48 14.33 -11.28 -19.72
CA HIS A 48 13.83 -12.25 -18.76
C HIS A 48 14.76 -12.38 -17.54
N GLN A 49 15.40 -11.27 -17.16
CA GLN A 49 16.28 -11.21 -15.98
C GLN A 49 15.82 -10.07 -15.08
N LEU A 50 15.73 -10.35 -13.78
CA LEU A 50 15.52 -9.32 -12.78
C LEU A 50 16.82 -8.59 -12.48
N ASP A 51 16.72 -7.29 -12.27
CA ASP A 51 17.85 -6.52 -11.74
C ASP A 51 17.98 -6.74 -10.23
N ARG A 52 19.22 -6.78 -9.77
CA ARG A 52 19.55 -6.87 -8.33
C ARG A 52 19.47 -5.48 -7.70
N PHE A 53 19.06 -5.47 -6.44
CA PHE A 53 19.07 -4.26 -5.61
C PHE A 53 19.56 -4.59 -4.20
N PRO A 54 20.04 -3.60 -3.42
CA PRO A 54 20.46 -3.86 -2.05
C PRO A 54 19.31 -4.45 -1.21
N ASN A 55 19.64 -5.46 -0.39
CA ASN A 55 18.70 -6.21 0.44
C ASN A 55 17.67 -7.08 -0.31
N ASP A 56 17.89 -7.39 -1.59
CA ASP A 56 17.06 -8.34 -2.36
C ASP A 56 17.07 -9.76 -1.78
N HIS A 57 18.02 -10.07 -0.89
CA HIS A 57 18.06 -11.32 -0.12
C HIS A 57 16.85 -11.48 0.83
N ALA A 58 16.18 -10.39 1.17
CA ALA A 58 14.97 -10.39 1.99
C ALA A 58 13.69 -10.65 1.17
N VAL A 59 13.75 -10.71 -0.15
CA VAL A 59 12.58 -10.93 -1.00
C VAL A 59 12.12 -12.38 -0.87
N CYS A 60 10.86 -12.58 -0.48
CA CYS A 60 10.25 -13.91 -0.31
C CYS A 60 9.26 -14.25 -1.44
N ALA A 61 8.71 -13.25 -2.12
CA ALA A 61 7.83 -13.44 -3.26
C ALA A 61 7.83 -12.22 -4.17
N GLY A 62 7.56 -12.44 -5.45
CA GLY A 62 7.29 -11.41 -6.45
C GLY A 62 6.01 -11.74 -7.21
N VAL A 63 5.27 -10.69 -7.61
CA VAL A 63 4.07 -10.82 -8.42
C VAL A 63 4.12 -9.80 -9.55
N TRP A 64 3.90 -10.28 -10.78
CA TRP A 64 3.67 -9.42 -11.93
C TRP A 64 2.23 -8.92 -11.91
N LEU A 65 2.07 -7.61 -12.01
CA LEU A 65 0.77 -6.97 -12.20
C LEU A 65 0.49 -6.75 -13.67
N ARG A 66 -0.79 -6.70 -14.05
CA ARG A 66 -1.18 -6.46 -15.45
C ARG A 66 -1.02 -4.97 -15.81
N THR A 67 0.22 -4.48 -15.78
CA THR A 67 0.56 -3.07 -16.05
C THR A 67 0.65 -2.73 -17.55
N GLY A 68 0.55 -3.72 -18.43
CA GLY A 68 0.68 -3.54 -19.90
C GLY A 68 -0.37 -2.63 -20.55
N GLN A 69 -1.39 -2.20 -19.81
CA GLN A 69 -2.40 -1.23 -20.23
C GLN A 69 -2.14 0.19 -19.70
N GLY A 70 -0.92 0.48 -19.27
CA GLY A 70 -0.54 1.79 -18.74
C GLY A 70 -0.74 1.96 -17.25
N PHE A 71 -1.23 0.97 -16.54
CA PHE A 71 -1.40 1.06 -15.08
C PHE A 71 -0.04 1.25 -14.37
N VAL A 72 0.06 2.30 -13.57
CA VAL A 72 1.19 2.62 -12.71
C VAL A 72 0.73 2.50 -11.26
N PRO A 73 1.10 1.41 -10.58
CA PRO A 73 0.66 1.17 -9.20
C PRO A 73 1.35 2.11 -8.22
N GLN A 74 0.62 2.52 -7.18
CA GLN A 74 1.08 3.50 -6.20
C GLN A 74 0.80 3.09 -4.76
N GLY A 75 -0.39 2.61 -4.46
CA GLY A 75 -0.79 2.16 -3.13
C GLY A 75 -1.06 0.66 -3.08
N VAL A 76 -0.85 0.03 -1.93
CA VAL A 76 -1.10 -1.40 -1.73
C VAL A 76 -1.63 -1.70 -0.34
N VAL A 77 -2.55 -2.66 -0.27
CA VAL A 77 -3.03 -3.34 0.94
C VAL A 77 -3.06 -4.82 0.66
N VAL A 78 -2.62 -5.65 1.61
CA VAL A 78 -2.65 -7.11 1.48
C VAL A 78 -3.32 -7.74 2.69
N GLU A 79 -4.33 -8.57 2.46
CA GLU A 79 -5.00 -9.33 3.50
C GLU A 79 -5.53 -10.67 2.97
N GLY A 80 -5.34 -11.75 3.73
CA GLY A 80 -5.89 -13.07 3.40
C GLY A 80 -5.46 -13.63 2.04
N GLY A 81 -4.28 -13.26 1.53
CA GLY A 81 -3.79 -13.68 0.22
C GLY A 81 -4.34 -12.86 -0.96
N THR A 82 -5.06 -11.79 -0.67
CA THR A 82 -5.53 -10.81 -1.66
C THR A 82 -4.76 -9.51 -1.52
N ALA A 83 -4.31 -8.94 -2.64
CA ALA A 83 -3.78 -7.57 -2.71
C ALA A 83 -4.79 -6.65 -3.39
N TRP A 84 -5.00 -5.48 -2.82
CA TRP A 84 -5.66 -4.34 -3.46
C TRP A 84 -4.60 -3.31 -3.80
N GLU A 85 -4.64 -2.80 -5.02
CA GLU A 85 -3.61 -1.93 -5.56
C GLU A 85 -4.24 -0.74 -6.25
N SER A 86 -3.90 0.44 -5.77
CA SER A 86 -4.32 1.70 -6.38
C SER A 86 -3.19 2.30 -7.21
N GLY A 87 -3.55 3.08 -8.21
CA GLY A 87 -2.59 3.77 -9.05
C GLY A 87 -3.29 4.62 -10.11
N PHE A 88 -2.62 4.90 -11.21
CA PHE A 88 -3.15 5.74 -12.27
C PHE A 88 -2.85 5.19 -13.67
N ASP A 89 -3.56 5.72 -14.69
CA ASP A 89 -3.21 5.47 -16.10
C ASP A 89 -2.01 6.33 -16.51
N GLY A 90 -0.84 5.71 -16.63
CA GLY A 90 0.39 6.36 -17.05
C GLY A 90 0.44 6.74 -18.54
N ASN A 91 -0.49 6.25 -19.36
CA ASN A 91 -0.60 6.65 -20.77
C ASN A 91 -1.40 7.96 -20.92
N ALA A 92 -2.24 8.30 -19.95
CA ALA A 92 -2.99 9.54 -19.97
C ALA A 92 -2.08 10.77 -19.72
N PRO A 93 -2.32 11.90 -20.38
CA PRO A 93 -1.66 13.16 -20.04
C PRO A 93 -1.88 13.51 -18.56
N LEU A 94 -0.93 14.19 -17.94
CA LEU A 94 -0.94 14.47 -16.49
C LEU A 94 -2.26 15.08 -15.99
N HIS A 95 -2.90 15.94 -16.78
CA HIS A 95 -4.14 16.61 -16.41
C HIS A 95 -5.40 15.76 -16.65
N GLU A 96 -5.27 14.66 -17.41
CA GLU A 96 -6.34 13.70 -17.73
C GLU A 96 -6.20 12.39 -16.96
N ARG A 97 -5.15 12.24 -16.13
CA ARG A 97 -4.93 11.03 -15.32
C ARG A 97 -6.10 10.78 -14.37
N TYR A 98 -6.46 9.53 -14.26
CA TYR A 98 -7.47 9.04 -13.34
C TYR A 98 -6.96 7.83 -12.56
N CYS A 99 -7.53 7.58 -11.38
CA CYS A 99 -7.15 6.43 -10.58
C CYS A 99 -7.79 5.15 -11.10
N ILE A 100 -7.03 4.09 -10.92
CA ILE A 100 -7.46 2.71 -11.11
C ILE A 100 -7.26 1.99 -9.79
N LEU A 101 -8.18 1.12 -9.42
CA LEU A 101 -8.06 0.21 -8.28
C LEU A 101 -8.21 -1.22 -8.81
N GLU A 102 -7.26 -2.08 -8.50
CA GLU A 102 -7.26 -3.49 -8.90
C GLU A 102 -7.16 -4.40 -7.68
N ARG A 103 -7.67 -5.62 -7.82
CA ARG A 103 -7.59 -6.67 -6.81
C ARG A 103 -6.94 -7.91 -7.41
N TYR A 104 -5.97 -8.51 -6.69
CA TYR A 104 -5.18 -9.66 -7.15
C TYR A 104 -5.13 -10.77 -6.10
N ASP A 105 -5.08 -12.02 -6.54
CA ASP A 105 -4.63 -13.15 -5.73
C ASP A 105 -3.09 -13.17 -5.75
N VAL A 106 -2.46 -12.93 -4.61
CA VAL A 106 -0.98 -12.85 -4.51
C VAL A 106 -0.28 -14.21 -4.71
N ARG A 107 -1.02 -15.32 -4.61
CA ARG A 107 -0.45 -16.68 -4.80
C ARG A 107 -0.32 -17.02 -6.28
N THR A 108 -1.19 -16.48 -7.12
CA THR A 108 -1.25 -16.80 -8.56
C THR A 108 -0.91 -15.62 -9.46
N GLY A 109 -1.01 -14.37 -8.96
CA GLY A 109 -0.95 -13.17 -9.76
C GLY A 109 -2.19 -12.92 -10.61
N ALA A 110 -3.28 -13.67 -10.36
CA ALA A 110 -4.53 -13.52 -11.09
C ALA A 110 -5.27 -12.26 -10.63
N ARG A 111 -5.69 -11.41 -11.58
CA ARG A 111 -6.55 -10.26 -11.26
C ARG A 111 -7.96 -10.72 -10.95
N LEU A 112 -8.46 -10.39 -9.77
CA LEU A 112 -9.78 -10.75 -9.24
C LEU A 112 -10.84 -9.69 -9.50
N GLY A 113 -10.44 -8.41 -9.63
CA GLY A 113 -11.36 -7.30 -9.84
C GLY A 113 -10.64 -6.04 -10.31
N ARG A 114 -11.42 -5.09 -10.86
CA ARG A 114 -10.91 -3.79 -11.31
C ARG A 114 -12.03 -2.74 -11.27
N LEU A 115 -11.72 -1.59 -10.70
CA LEU A 115 -12.51 -0.36 -10.80
C LEU A 115 -11.72 0.66 -11.62
N ASP A 116 -12.27 1.07 -12.77
CA ASP A 116 -11.59 1.89 -13.77
C ASP A 116 -12.58 2.72 -14.58
N PRO A 117 -12.65 4.03 -14.40
CA PRO A 117 -11.93 4.82 -13.39
C PRO A 117 -12.57 4.71 -12.00
N VAL A 118 -11.79 5.04 -10.94
CA VAL A 118 -12.36 5.32 -9.62
C VAL A 118 -13.07 6.67 -9.69
N ALA A 119 -14.41 6.65 -9.57
CA ALA A 119 -15.25 7.82 -9.69
C ALA A 119 -16.32 7.87 -8.58
N GLY A 120 -16.77 9.06 -8.23
CA GLY A 120 -17.79 9.28 -7.19
C GLY A 120 -18.09 10.75 -7.02
N GLN A 121 -18.73 11.11 -5.90
CA GLN A 121 -19.08 12.51 -5.62
C GLN A 121 -18.98 12.84 -4.14
N VAL A 122 -18.70 14.10 -3.81
CA VAL A 122 -18.69 14.60 -2.44
C VAL A 122 -20.07 15.19 -2.12
N GLY A 123 -20.87 14.46 -1.35
CA GLY A 123 -22.27 14.85 -1.10
C GLY A 123 -23.03 15.04 -2.41
N ASP A 124 -23.69 16.19 -2.55
CA ASP A 124 -24.46 16.54 -3.76
C ASP A 124 -23.66 17.34 -4.80
N ARG A 125 -22.31 17.39 -4.68
CA ARG A 125 -21.44 18.09 -5.64
C ARG A 125 -21.37 17.30 -6.94
N GLU A 126 -20.90 17.96 -8.02
CA GLU A 126 -20.71 17.31 -9.32
C GLU A 126 -19.83 16.04 -9.21
N PRO A 127 -20.20 14.98 -9.93
CA PRO A 127 -19.38 13.77 -10.01
C PRO A 127 -17.96 14.07 -10.49
N LEU A 128 -17.01 13.32 -9.99
CA LEU A 128 -15.61 13.51 -10.28
C LEU A 128 -14.86 12.17 -10.28
N SER A 129 -13.72 12.14 -10.94
CA SER A 129 -12.80 11.01 -10.91
C SER A 129 -11.63 11.31 -9.97
N CYS A 130 -11.16 10.27 -9.30
CA CYS A 130 -9.89 10.27 -8.60
C CYS A 130 -8.75 10.45 -9.61
N ARG A 131 -7.64 11.13 -9.25
CA ARG A 131 -6.61 11.53 -10.23
C ARG A 131 -5.30 10.77 -10.15
N HIS A 132 -4.82 10.38 -8.98
CA HIS A 132 -3.49 9.79 -8.83
C HIS A 132 -3.48 8.48 -8.02
N GLY A 133 -4.26 8.38 -6.93
CA GLY A 133 -4.40 7.15 -6.14
C GLY A 133 -3.14 6.73 -5.39
N GLY A 134 -2.38 7.69 -4.84
CA GLY A 134 -1.07 7.43 -4.24
C GLY A 134 -1.10 6.74 -2.88
N GLY A 135 -2.15 6.88 -2.09
CA GLY A 135 -2.25 6.25 -0.76
C GLY A 135 -3.40 5.28 -0.67
N LEU A 136 -3.13 4.02 -0.34
CA LEU A 136 -4.16 3.01 -0.09
C LEU A 136 -3.89 2.36 1.25
N VAL A 137 -4.89 2.32 2.12
CA VAL A 137 -4.85 1.62 3.40
C VAL A 137 -6.21 0.98 3.68
N ARG A 138 -6.28 0.08 4.67
CA ARG A 138 -7.52 -0.59 5.06
C ARG A 138 -7.73 -0.55 6.56
N ASP A 139 -8.97 -0.36 6.97
CA ASP A 139 -9.44 -0.57 8.33
C ASP A 139 -10.78 -1.33 8.31
N HIS A 140 -11.49 -1.33 9.44
CA HIS A 140 -12.78 -2.01 9.57
C HIS A 140 -13.92 -1.37 8.75
N HIS A 141 -13.76 -0.12 8.27
CA HIS A 141 -14.73 0.52 7.38
C HIS A 141 -14.56 0.09 5.92
N GLY A 142 -13.34 -0.31 5.51
CA GLY A 142 -13.03 -0.67 4.14
C GLY A 142 -11.68 -0.19 3.66
N LEU A 143 -11.53 -0.01 2.35
CA LEU A 143 -10.34 0.56 1.73
C LEU A 143 -10.43 2.09 1.70
N TRP A 144 -9.38 2.73 2.19
CA TRP A 144 -9.22 4.18 2.15
C TRP A 144 -8.23 4.55 1.07
N LEU A 145 -8.70 5.23 0.03
CA LEU A 145 -7.85 5.73 -1.06
C LEU A 145 -7.66 7.24 -0.89
N VAL A 146 -6.39 7.64 -0.78
CA VAL A 146 -6.00 9.06 -0.66
C VAL A 146 -5.48 9.56 -2.00
N GLU A 147 -6.02 10.67 -2.47
CA GLU A 147 -5.46 11.40 -3.60
C GLU A 147 -5.35 12.88 -3.25
N THR A 148 -4.73 13.67 -4.12
CA THR A 148 -4.30 15.06 -3.83
C THR A 148 -5.28 15.89 -3.01
N SER A 149 -6.57 15.78 -3.28
CA SER A 149 -7.60 16.67 -2.70
C SER A 149 -8.81 15.92 -2.14
N ARG A 150 -8.75 14.59 -2.07
CA ARG A 150 -9.89 13.79 -1.62
C ARG A 150 -9.45 12.53 -0.87
N LEU A 151 -10.37 12.05 -0.04
CA LEU A 151 -10.33 10.75 0.61
C LEU A 151 -11.55 9.95 0.16
N TRP A 152 -11.33 8.71 -0.23
CA TRP A 152 -12.33 7.80 -0.75
C TRP A 152 -12.45 6.60 0.18
N LEU A 153 -13.66 6.17 0.47
CA LEU A 153 -13.96 4.90 1.14
C LEU A 153 -14.58 3.95 0.13
N ILE A 154 -13.99 2.77 0.00
CA ILE A 154 -14.31 1.79 -1.04
C ILE A 154 -14.53 0.43 -0.39
N GLU A 155 -15.58 -0.27 -0.80
CA GLU A 155 -15.87 -1.62 -0.34
C GLU A 155 -14.83 -2.61 -0.92
N PRO A 156 -14.13 -3.42 -0.09
CA PRO A 156 -13.02 -4.26 -0.55
C PRO A 156 -13.41 -5.34 -1.57
N GLU A 157 -14.57 -5.96 -1.42
CA GLU A 157 -14.96 -7.10 -2.25
C GLU A 157 -15.58 -6.69 -3.59
N THR A 158 -16.47 -5.70 -3.56
CA THR A 158 -17.17 -5.23 -4.76
C THR A 158 -16.44 -4.12 -5.48
N LEU A 159 -15.52 -3.42 -4.80
CA LEU A 159 -14.83 -2.21 -5.22
C LEU A 159 -15.78 -1.01 -5.43
N ASP A 160 -16.97 -1.04 -4.82
CA ASP A 160 -17.91 0.08 -4.90
C ASP A 160 -17.44 1.25 -4.05
N VAL A 161 -17.47 2.45 -4.62
CA VAL A 161 -17.19 3.70 -3.89
C VAL A 161 -18.36 3.99 -2.95
N GLN A 162 -18.12 3.86 -1.66
CA GLN A 162 -19.14 4.08 -0.63
C GLN A 162 -19.30 5.57 -0.27
N ARG A 163 -18.18 6.30 -0.19
CA ARG A 163 -18.18 7.70 0.17
C ARG A 163 -16.91 8.43 -0.27
N VAL A 164 -17.06 9.73 -0.51
CA VAL A 164 -15.94 10.62 -0.87
C VAL A 164 -16.00 11.87 -0.02
N TRP A 165 -14.85 12.29 0.49
CA TRP A 165 -14.65 13.55 1.21
C TRP A 165 -13.65 14.42 0.46
N ALA A 166 -13.83 15.73 0.51
CA ALA A 166 -12.81 16.67 0.07
C ALA A 166 -11.78 16.90 1.18
N LEU A 167 -10.50 16.98 0.83
CA LEU A 167 -9.44 17.46 1.71
C LEU A 167 -9.34 18.97 1.58
N ALA A 168 -9.80 19.71 2.60
CA ALA A 168 -9.79 21.16 2.56
C ALA A 168 -8.36 21.73 2.71
N PRO A 169 -7.98 22.74 1.94
CA PRO A 169 -6.68 23.38 2.09
C PRO A 169 -6.40 23.85 3.53
N PRO A 170 -5.17 23.70 4.04
CA PRO A 170 -3.93 23.31 3.34
C PRO A 170 -3.72 21.77 3.22
N LEU A 171 -4.66 20.95 3.73
CA LEU A 171 -4.55 19.50 3.69
C LEU A 171 -4.49 19.00 2.23
N ARG A 172 -3.54 18.11 1.97
CA ARG A 172 -3.35 17.43 0.69
C ARG A 172 -2.84 16.02 0.94
N GLY A 173 -3.21 15.07 0.10
CA GLY A 173 -2.77 13.70 0.20
C GLY A 173 -1.97 13.23 -1.02
N SER A 174 -0.96 12.41 -0.80
CA SER A 174 -0.21 11.71 -1.83
C SER A 174 0.08 10.28 -1.39
N PHE A 175 0.15 10.02 -0.10
CA PHE A 175 0.32 8.70 0.51
C PHE A 175 -0.45 8.62 1.82
N SER A 176 -0.66 7.40 2.29
CA SER A 176 -1.34 7.14 3.57
C SER A 176 -0.73 5.94 4.29
N LEU A 177 -1.00 5.83 5.58
CA LEU A 177 -0.71 4.68 6.44
C LEU A 177 -1.71 4.63 7.58
N ILE A 178 -1.88 3.45 8.19
CA ILE A 178 -2.69 3.26 9.41
C ILE A 178 -1.75 3.05 10.58
N ASP A 179 -2.00 3.70 11.72
CA ASP A 179 -1.22 3.49 12.94
C ASP A 179 -1.83 2.41 13.87
N GLY A 180 -1.13 2.11 14.95
CA GLY A 180 -1.59 1.12 15.94
C GLY A 180 -2.87 1.49 16.70
N GLN A 181 -3.40 2.70 16.50
CA GLN A 181 -4.69 3.17 17.06
C GLN A 181 -5.80 3.22 15.99
N GLN A 182 -5.55 2.62 14.82
CA GLN A 182 -6.48 2.62 13.67
C GLN A 182 -6.79 4.03 13.14
N ARG A 183 -5.86 4.99 13.31
CA ARG A 183 -5.97 6.31 12.70
C ARG A 183 -5.35 6.30 11.32
N ILE A 184 -5.99 6.97 10.38
CA ILE A 184 -5.40 7.20 9.06
C ILE A 184 -4.45 8.40 9.10
N GLY A 185 -3.22 8.17 8.67
CA GLY A 185 -2.23 9.20 8.41
C GLY A 185 -2.31 9.63 6.94
N ILE A 186 -2.50 10.92 6.70
CA ILE A 186 -2.52 11.51 5.36
C ILE A 186 -1.27 12.36 5.20
N GLY A 187 -0.41 11.98 4.25
CA GLY A 187 0.84 12.66 3.95
C GLY A 187 0.88 13.24 2.53
N ARG A 188 1.64 14.31 2.35
CA ARG A 188 1.86 14.94 1.06
C ARG A 188 3.30 14.72 0.58
N TRP A 189 3.46 14.40 -0.69
CA TRP A 189 4.75 14.34 -1.34
C TRP A 189 5.35 15.73 -1.55
N TYR A 190 6.63 15.90 -1.15
CA TYR A 190 7.44 17.08 -1.39
C TYR A 190 8.83 16.64 -1.90
N PRO A 191 9.27 17.07 -3.09
CA PRO A 191 10.51 16.59 -3.68
C PRO A 191 11.76 17.05 -2.91
N HIS A 192 11.72 18.21 -2.27
CA HIS A 192 12.91 18.86 -1.68
C HIS A 192 12.77 19.15 -0.20
N ASP A 193 11.54 19.35 0.29
CA ASP A 193 11.27 19.69 1.68
C ASP A 193 10.78 18.48 2.48
N PRO A 194 11.05 18.40 3.78
CA PRO A 194 10.41 17.44 4.67
C PRO A 194 8.89 17.53 4.56
N ALA A 195 8.27 16.38 4.59
CA ALA A 195 6.83 16.25 4.63
C ALA A 195 6.34 16.07 6.08
N ARG A 196 5.03 16.01 6.24
CA ARG A 196 4.41 15.55 7.47
C ARG A 196 3.20 14.69 7.15
N VAL A 197 2.86 13.84 8.09
CA VAL A 197 1.64 13.03 8.11
C VAL A 197 0.71 13.62 9.16
N ASP A 198 -0.49 13.99 8.79
CA ASP A 198 -1.55 14.42 9.70
C ASP A 198 -2.47 13.22 10.00
N TRP A 199 -2.76 12.97 11.29
CA TRP A 199 -3.49 11.79 11.76
C TRP A 199 -4.96 12.09 12.02
N PHE A 200 -5.84 11.23 11.53
CA PHE A 200 -7.29 11.38 11.65
C PHE A 200 -7.91 10.07 12.17
N ASP A 201 -8.90 10.21 13.02
CA ASP A 201 -9.74 9.11 13.48
C ASP A 201 -10.78 8.79 12.40
N THR A 202 -10.77 7.54 11.90
CA THR A 202 -11.65 7.10 10.81
C THR A 202 -13.11 7.00 11.25
N ASP A 203 -13.38 6.60 12.50
CA ASP A 203 -14.73 6.59 13.08
C ASP A 203 -15.31 8.01 13.14
N GLN A 204 -14.48 8.98 13.54
CA GLN A 204 -14.88 10.39 13.55
C GLN A 204 -15.18 10.89 12.14
N ILE A 205 -14.36 10.56 11.13
CA ILE A 205 -14.62 10.95 9.74
C ILE A 205 -15.96 10.38 9.27
N VAL A 206 -16.20 9.10 9.47
CA VAL A 206 -17.42 8.42 9.01
C VAL A 206 -18.65 8.93 9.76
N GLY A 207 -18.54 9.06 11.09
CA GLY A 207 -19.68 9.44 11.96
C GLY A 207 -20.04 10.93 11.95
N SER A 208 -19.13 11.83 11.58
CA SER A 208 -19.33 13.26 11.70
C SER A 208 -20.34 13.86 10.70
N GLY A 209 -20.65 13.18 9.61
CA GLY A 209 -21.49 13.70 8.53
C GLY A 209 -20.84 14.82 7.69
N VAL A 210 -19.57 15.19 7.94
CA VAL A 210 -18.88 16.24 7.18
C VAL A 210 -18.63 15.81 5.74
N LEU A 211 -18.53 16.79 4.85
CA LEU A 211 -18.16 16.61 3.45
C LEU A 211 -16.70 16.99 3.20
N ASP A 212 -16.14 17.83 4.05
CA ASP A 212 -14.78 18.36 3.93
C ASP A 212 -13.98 18.01 5.19
N ILE A 213 -12.86 17.30 5.01
CA ILE A 213 -11.90 17.01 6.07
C ILE A 213 -10.94 18.18 6.15
N THR A 214 -10.83 18.77 7.33
CA THR A 214 -9.97 19.93 7.59
C THR A 214 -8.82 19.54 8.50
N ILE A 215 -7.73 20.31 8.47
CA ILE A 215 -6.58 20.11 9.37
C ILE A 215 -6.96 20.22 10.85
N ALA A 216 -8.03 20.94 11.18
CA ALA A 216 -8.54 21.06 12.55
C ALA A 216 -9.12 19.75 13.12
N MET A 217 -9.46 18.80 12.26
CA MET A 217 -9.92 17.45 12.66
C MET A 217 -8.74 16.52 12.99
N SER A 218 -7.51 16.91 12.66
CA SER A 218 -6.33 16.10 12.94
C SER A 218 -6.09 15.98 14.45
N SER A 219 -5.84 14.76 14.92
CA SER A 219 -5.44 14.44 16.30
C SER A 219 -3.95 14.68 16.58
N GLY A 220 -3.18 15.07 15.58
CA GLY A 220 -1.74 15.31 15.67
C GLY A 220 -1.02 15.07 14.34
N HIS A 221 0.30 15.16 14.37
CA HIS A 221 1.12 14.93 13.18
C HIS A 221 2.45 14.27 13.50
N THR A 222 3.06 13.66 12.49
CA THR A 222 4.41 13.09 12.53
C THR A 222 5.23 13.63 11.37
N ALA A 223 6.51 13.92 11.59
CA ALA A 223 7.42 14.30 10.52
C ALA A 223 7.64 13.12 9.56
N ALA A 224 7.71 13.42 8.27
CA ALA A 224 8.08 12.47 7.23
C ALA A 224 9.25 13.03 6.41
N PRO A 225 10.15 12.17 5.88
CA PRO A 225 11.24 12.63 5.03
C PRO A 225 10.71 13.32 3.75
N ARG A 226 11.59 14.08 3.09
CA ARG A 226 11.32 14.55 1.72
C ARG A 226 11.15 13.37 0.76
N ALA A 227 10.53 13.58 -0.36
CA ALA A 227 10.31 12.58 -1.42
C ALA A 227 9.67 11.28 -0.91
N THR A 228 8.86 11.34 0.17
CA THR A 228 8.09 10.20 0.68
C THR A 228 6.99 9.85 -0.31
N GLN A 229 7.00 8.59 -0.76
CA GLN A 229 6.04 8.02 -1.70
C GLN A 229 4.97 7.18 -0.99
N GLY A 230 5.35 6.47 0.08
CA GLY A 230 4.45 5.65 0.87
C GLY A 230 4.88 5.52 2.32
N GLY A 231 4.05 4.89 3.15
CA GLY A 231 4.36 4.67 4.55
C GLY A 231 3.69 3.42 5.12
N VAL A 232 4.28 2.90 6.19
CA VAL A 232 3.74 1.79 6.96
C VAL A 232 4.03 2.00 8.46
N TRP A 233 3.12 1.55 9.32
CA TRP A 233 3.35 1.54 10.77
C TRP A 233 3.88 0.16 11.18
N ALA A 234 5.12 0.08 11.63
CA ALA A 234 5.78 -1.19 11.87
C ALA A 234 6.80 -1.15 13.02
N ALA A 235 7.01 -2.30 13.67
CA ALA A 235 8.04 -2.52 14.68
C ALA A 235 9.31 -3.11 14.03
N LEU A 236 10.08 -2.31 13.31
CA LEU A 236 11.25 -2.81 12.58
C LEU A 236 12.56 -2.75 13.39
N GLY A 237 13.39 -3.77 13.23
CA GLY A 237 14.72 -3.85 13.84
C GLY A 237 14.70 -3.90 15.36
N GLY A 238 13.73 -4.62 15.94
CA GLY A 238 13.59 -4.81 17.39
C GLY A 238 13.18 -3.54 18.16
N ARG A 239 12.51 -2.61 17.49
CA ARG A 239 12.07 -1.34 18.11
C ARG A 239 10.56 -1.26 18.22
N PRO A 240 10.03 -0.40 19.11
CA PRO A 240 8.61 -0.11 19.15
C PRO A 240 8.07 0.30 17.80
N ALA A 241 6.80 -0.05 17.51
CA ALA A 241 6.13 0.32 16.29
C ALA A 241 6.14 1.85 16.08
N ALA A 242 6.47 2.26 14.88
CA ALA A 242 6.59 3.65 14.46
C ALA A 242 6.31 3.75 12.94
N PRO A 243 6.06 4.94 12.40
CA PRO A 243 5.93 5.10 10.97
C PRO A 243 7.29 4.89 10.27
N TRP A 244 7.26 4.16 9.16
CA TRP A 244 8.38 4.00 8.24
C TRP A 244 7.94 4.46 6.86
N PHE A 245 8.85 5.09 6.12
CA PHE A 245 8.54 5.78 4.88
C PHE A 245 9.39 5.27 3.73
N ALA A 246 8.76 4.97 2.60
CA ALA A 246 9.44 4.73 1.35
C ALA A 246 9.78 6.08 0.70
N GLN A 247 11.07 6.29 0.41
CA GLN A 247 11.56 7.35 -0.44
C GLN A 247 12.10 6.69 -1.70
N SER A 248 11.67 7.10 -2.86
CA SER A 248 12.14 6.43 -4.08
C SER A 248 12.24 7.35 -5.27
N VAL A 249 13.07 6.91 -6.18
CA VAL A 249 13.07 7.24 -7.61
C VAL A 249 13.22 5.92 -8.37
N THR A 250 13.00 5.92 -9.66
CA THR A 250 12.99 4.70 -10.48
C THR A 250 14.17 3.74 -10.23
N ARG A 251 15.35 4.26 -9.88
CA ARG A 251 16.58 3.44 -9.71
C ARG A 251 17.08 3.32 -8.27
N CYS A 252 16.40 3.94 -7.33
CA CYS A 252 16.80 3.97 -5.93
C CYS A 252 15.58 3.88 -5.03
N GLY A 253 15.65 3.06 -3.99
CA GLY A 253 14.67 3.01 -2.92
C GLY A 253 15.35 3.11 -1.57
N ILE A 254 14.71 3.80 -0.64
CA ILE A 254 15.14 3.97 0.74
C ILE A 254 13.95 3.77 1.65
N LEU A 255 14.09 2.94 2.67
CA LEU A 255 13.15 2.84 3.79
C LEU A 255 13.74 3.60 4.97
N ALA A 256 13.04 4.61 5.45
CA ALA A 256 13.50 5.52 6.49
C ALA A 256 12.47 5.69 7.60
N GLY A 257 12.94 5.89 8.83
CA GLY A 257 12.11 6.35 9.94
C GLY A 257 11.77 7.84 9.83
N PRO A 258 10.99 8.38 10.79
CA PRO A 258 10.69 9.80 10.85
C PRO A 258 11.97 10.67 10.82
N GLU A 259 11.85 11.88 10.28
CA GLU A 259 12.99 12.82 10.17
C GLU A 259 14.20 12.26 9.41
N ASP A 260 13.94 11.40 8.43
CA ASP A 260 14.97 10.75 7.59
C ASP A 260 15.99 9.93 8.39
N THR A 261 15.55 9.35 9.49
CA THR A 261 16.40 8.55 10.38
C THR A 261 16.46 7.07 9.97
N ARG A 262 17.49 6.36 10.44
CA ARG A 262 17.60 4.88 10.34
C ARG A 262 17.47 4.33 8.93
N ARG A 263 17.97 5.03 7.95
CA ARG A 263 17.85 4.71 6.53
C ARG A 263 18.42 3.34 6.19
N ARG A 264 17.63 2.56 5.40
CA ARG A 264 18.05 1.31 4.78
C ARG A 264 17.78 1.38 3.28
N ALA A 265 18.65 0.77 2.49
CA ALA A 265 18.39 0.57 1.08
C ALA A 265 17.14 -0.28 0.90
N PHE A 266 16.33 0.07 -0.09
CA PHE A 266 15.03 -0.53 -0.29
C PHE A 266 14.77 -0.80 -1.78
N VAL A 267 13.57 -1.26 -2.09
CA VAL A 267 13.13 -1.56 -3.45
C VAL A 267 13.18 -0.29 -4.30
N PRO A 268 13.82 -0.31 -5.48
CA PRO A 268 13.80 0.83 -6.39
C PRO A 268 12.37 1.11 -6.87
N GLY A 269 11.99 2.39 -6.94
CA GLY A 269 10.63 2.80 -7.29
C GLY A 269 9.56 2.38 -6.29
N ALA A 270 9.93 2.15 -5.03
CA ALA A 270 8.96 1.78 -3.99
C ALA A 270 7.98 2.91 -3.72
N GLU A 271 6.71 2.54 -3.72
CA GLU A 271 5.57 3.41 -3.46
C GLU A 271 4.86 2.96 -2.18
N GLY A 272 3.61 2.51 -2.26
CA GLY A 272 2.85 2.00 -1.13
C GLY A 272 3.45 0.76 -0.48
N MET A 273 3.18 0.59 0.80
CA MET A 273 3.63 -0.54 1.61
C MET A 273 2.53 -0.98 2.57
N ASP A 274 2.51 -2.28 2.87
CA ASP A 274 1.64 -2.87 3.90
C ASP A 274 2.37 -3.96 4.68
N LEU A 275 2.13 -4.06 5.98
CA LEU A 275 2.74 -5.07 6.86
C LEU A 275 1.71 -6.10 7.28
N VAL A 276 1.90 -7.34 6.84
CA VAL A 276 1.06 -8.48 7.22
C VAL A 276 1.76 -9.27 8.33
N GLY A 277 1.14 -9.33 9.49
CA GLY A 277 1.81 -9.87 10.68
C GLY A 277 2.95 -8.98 11.14
N ASP A 278 4.01 -9.60 11.68
CA ASP A 278 5.14 -8.86 12.27
C ASP A 278 6.35 -8.73 11.33
N ASP A 279 6.41 -9.52 10.26
CA ASP A 279 7.62 -9.72 9.45
C ASP A 279 7.41 -9.67 7.93
N SER A 280 6.19 -9.74 7.44
CA SER A 280 5.88 -9.78 6.01
C SER A 280 5.54 -8.39 5.47
N LEU A 281 6.55 -7.66 4.98
CA LEU A 281 6.36 -6.36 4.36
C LEU A 281 6.08 -6.50 2.87
N TRP A 282 4.89 -6.12 2.47
CA TRP A 282 4.51 -5.99 1.07
C TRP A 282 4.83 -4.58 0.57
N VAL A 283 5.38 -4.49 -0.62
CA VAL A 283 5.75 -3.22 -1.25
C VAL A 283 5.39 -3.25 -2.73
N ILE A 284 4.85 -2.15 -3.20
CA ILE A 284 4.58 -1.94 -4.61
C ILE A 284 5.68 -1.06 -5.23
N SER A 285 6.09 -1.41 -6.46
CA SER A 285 7.12 -0.67 -7.20
C SER A 285 6.61 -0.24 -8.57
N GLU A 286 6.79 1.04 -8.89
CA GLU A 286 6.49 1.58 -10.20
C GLU A 286 7.60 1.35 -11.24
N SER A 287 8.82 1.01 -10.81
CA SER A 287 10.00 0.90 -11.69
C SER A 287 9.83 -0.11 -12.83
N GLY A 288 9.17 -1.23 -12.57
CA GLY A 288 8.90 -2.27 -13.56
C GLY A 288 7.74 -1.95 -14.52
N THR A 289 7.09 -0.79 -14.44
CA THR A 289 5.93 -0.44 -15.29
C THR A 289 6.37 0.07 -16.66
N GLN A 290 5.50 -0.06 -17.66
CA GLN A 290 5.80 0.39 -19.02
C GLN A 290 6.15 1.88 -19.07
N HIS A 291 5.48 2.70 -18.26
CA HIS A 291 5.72 4.14 -18.18
C HIS A 291 7.19 4.44 -17.85
N TYR A 292 7.72 3.81 -16.79
CA TYR A 292 9.10 4.06 -16.34
C TYR A 292 10.14 3.25 -17.13
N GLN A 293 9.79 2.07 -17.65
CA GLN A 293 10.68 1.30 -18.52
C GLN A 293 11.04 2.07 -19.81
N ARG A 294 10.12 2.85 -20.38
CA ARG A 294 10.39 3.75 -21.53
C ARG A 294 11.41 4.84 -21.22
N LEU A 295 11.62 5.18 -19.95
CA LEU A 295 12.59 6.21 -19.53
C LEU A 295 14.02 5.67 -19.35
N GLY A 296 14.27 4.40 -19.61
CA GLY A 296 15.61 3.82 -19.51
C GLY A 296 15.66 2.30 -19.41
N GLY A 297 14.53 1.60 -19.49
CA GLY A 297 14.43 0.14 -19.53
C GLY A 297 14.87 -0.60 -18.25
N ARG A 298 15.31 0.10 -17.22
CA ARG A 298 15.79 -0.49 -15.97
C ARG A 298 15.52 0.40 -14.76
N PRO A 299 15.39 -0.19 -13.54
CA PRO A 299 15.54 -1.62 -13.23
C PRO A 299 14.28 -2.43 -13.58
N VAL A 300 14.46 -3.71 -13.92
CA VAL A 300 13.40 -4.69 -14.07
C VAL A 300 13.22 -5.41 -12.74
N VAL A 301 12.16 -5.08 -12.03
CA VAL A 301 11.76 -5.70 -10.75
C VAL A 301 10.27 -6.03 -10.80
N PRO A 302 9.79 -7.04 -10.04
CA PRO A 302 8.35 -7.27 -9.92
C PRO A 302 7.63 -6.02 -9.39
N GLN A 303 6.41 -5.77 -9.84
CA GLN A 303 5.65 -4.62 -9.36
C GLN A 303 5.19 -4.78 -7.90
N LEU A 304 4.87 -6.01 -7.48
CA LEU A 304 4.52 -6.30 -6.09
C LEU A 304 5.51 -7.30 -5.52
N MET A 305 6.06 -7.02 -4.34
CA MET A 305 7.03 -7.89 -3.67
C MET A 305 6.69 -8.03 -2.18
N ARG A 306 6.95 -9.25 -1.64
CA ARG A 306 6.95 -9.51 -0.20
C ARG A 306 8.39 -9.63 0.28
N LEU A 307 8.73 -8.89 1.32
CA LEU A 307 10.04 -8.93 1.97
C LEU A 307 9.89 -9.41 3.43
N ASP A 308 10.84 -10.23 3.89
CA ASP A 308 11.00 -10.55 5.30
C ASP A 308 11.78 -9.42 5.99
N VAL A 309 11.15 -8.79 6.97
CA VAL A 309 11.75 -7.69 7.75
C VAL A 309 12.21 -8.12 9.15
N SER A 310 12.19 -9.42 9.46
CA SER A 310 12.64 -9.95 10.75
C SER A 310 14.08 -9.57 11.08
N ASP A 311 14.97 -9.55 10.08
CA ASP A 311 16.37 -9.12 10.21
C ASP A 311 16.65 -7.71 9.66
N PHE A 312 15.66 -6.82 9.72
CA PHE A 312 15.76 -5.44 9.21
C PHE A 312 16.97 -4.68 9.75
N ALA A 313 17.42 -4.96 10.97
CA ALA A 313 18.57 -4.31 11.59
C ALA A 313 19.86 -4.51 10.78
N SER A 314 20.01 -5.68 10.13
CA SER A 314 21.18 -6.05 9.32
C SER A 314 21.18 -5.46 7.90
N TRP A 315 20.05 -4.95 7.44
CA TRP A 315 19.91 -4.43 6.08
C TRP A 315 20.95 -3.35 5.78
N ARG A 316 21.47 -3.37 4.57
CA ARG A 316 22.46 -2.41 4.08
C ARG A 316 21.90 -0.98 4.11
N ARG A 317 22.80 -0.04 4.36
CA ARG A 317 22.49 1.39 4.17
C ARG A 317 22.36 1.71 2.68
N PRO A 318 21.58 2.75 2.30
CA PRO A 318 21.51 3.17 0.91
C PRO A 318 22.86 3.67 0.41
N ASP A 319 23.19 3.29 -0.81
CA ASP A 319 24.33 3.75 -1.59
C ASP A 319 23.92 4.68 -2.74
N CYS A 320 22.65 5.01 -2.82
CA CYS A 320 22.03 5.91 -3.79
C CYS A 320 21.28 7.04 -3.07
N GLY A 321 20.84 8.06 -3.82
CA GLY A 321 20.09 9.21 -3.31
C GLY A 321 18.73 9.38 -3.98
N VAL A 322 17.77 9.92 -3.25
CA VAL A 322 16.43 10.33 -3.68
C VAL A 322 16.22 11.83 -3.42
#